data_3e925261a05274b7fa90d78d85ee290d
#
_entry.id   3e925261a05274b7fa90d78d85ee290d
#
_cell.length_a   1.000
_cell.length_b   1.000
_cell.length_c   1.000
_cell.angle_alpha   90.00
_cell.angle_beta   90.00
_cell.angle_gamma   90.00
#
_symmetry.space_group_name_H-M   'P 1'
#
loop_
_entity.id
_entity.type
_entity.pdbx_description
1 polymer ?
#
loop_
_entity_poly.entity_id
_entity_poly.type
_entity_poly.pdbx_seq_one_letter_code
_entity_poly.pdbx_strand_id
1 'polypeptide(L)'
;MIYIKMVNTYQLVNPYIAGNFKTKIKARNSLEAANMLYKSLSEHFTNSPPQFFFTVQKGSSGTGPYAHFKVSEKVDGEEVNFSVKPHNVDNNETAITNFKGKLEQFKAKFDQLGGKKSKSKKSKKAKSSDSDSDLDVSSDELYKRVQSYVPVTQPIYYWWYDPYVYNLNSVFLPTFYNYLNPLMELSLVITPK
;
A
#
# COMPACT_ATOMS: atom_id res chain seq x y z
N MET A 1 15.77 30.63 -12.36
CA MET A 1 14.35 30.37 -12.06
C MET A 1 14.30 29.10 -11.22
N ILE A 2 14.03 29.18 -9.92
CA ILE A 2 14.06 28.01 -9.02
C ILE A 2 12.68 27.36 -9.13
N TYR A 3 12.58 26.20 -9.79
CA TYR A 3 11.36 25.38 -9.79
C TYR A 3 11.25 24.73 -8.41
N ILE A 4 10.35 25.23 -7.57
CA ILE A 4 9.96 24.55 -6.34
C ILE A 4 9.17 23.30 -6.75
N LYS A 5 9.81 22.13 -6.68
CA LYS A 5 9.16 20.83 -6.91
C LYS A 5 8.08 20.63 -5.85
N MET A 6 6.83 20.76 -6.21
CA MET A 6 5.71 20.51 -5.30
C MET A 6 5.65 19.01 -4.96
N VAL A 7 5.92 18.68 -3.71
CA VAL A 7 5.83 17.32 -3.18
C VAL A 7 4.50 17.16 -2.45
N ASN A 8 3.70 16.18 -2.86
CA ASN A 8 2.43 15.86 -2.22
C ASN A 8 2.60 14.67 -1.26
N THR A 9 1.74 14.58 -0.26
CA THR A 9 1.66 13.40 0.60
C THR A 9 0.64 12.44 0.03
N TYR A 10 0.97 11.14 0.02
CA TYR A 10 0.09 10.06 -0.39
C TYR A 10 0.00 9.03 0.72
N GLN A 11 -1.15 8.38 0.86
CA GLN A 11 -1.40 7.35 1.86
C GLN A 11 -1.90 6.08 1.20
N LEU A 12 -1.34 4.92 1.57
CA LEU A 12 -1.91 3.62 1.22
C LEU A 12 -3.22 3.43 1.97
N VAL A 13 -4.27 3.04 1.25
CA VAL A 13 -5.63 2.92 1.81
C VAL A 13 -6.20 1.53 1.65
N ASN A 14 -6.02 0.90 0.50
CA ASN A 14 -6.37 -0.48 0.23
C ASN A 14 -5.15 -1.20 -0.37
N PRO A 15 -4.54 -2.13 0.35
CA PRO A 15 -4.90 -2.64 1.67
C PRO A 15 -4.78 -1.60 2.78
N TYR A 16 -5.64 -1.73 3.80
CA TYR A 16 -5.45 -1.05 5.07
C TYR A 16 -4.47 -1.86 5.92
N ILE A 17 -3.44 -1.20 6.42
CA ILE A 17 -2.39 -1.83 7.21
C ILE A 17 -2.28 -1.11 8.55
N ALA A 18 -2.33 -1.87 9.63
CA ALA A 18 -2.00 -1.40 10.97
C ALA A 18 -0.74 -2.09 11.47
N GLY A 19 0.17 -1.31 12.03
CA GLY A 19 1.49 -1.76 12.48
C GLY A 19 2.51 -0.63 12.32
N ASN A 20 3.77 -1.00 12.29
CA ASN A 20 4.88 -0.05 12.14
C ASN A 20 5.19 0.27 10.66
N PHE A 21 4.43 -0.33 9.72
CA PHE A 21 4.60 -0.07 8.30
C PHE A 21 4.28 1.39 7.96
N LYS A 22 5.15 2.01 7.17
CA LYS A 22 4.98 3.41 6.73
C LYS A 22 3.97 3.51 5.60
N THR A 23 2.70 3.68 5.94
CA THR A 23 1.61 3.82 4.97
C THR A 23 1.52 5.19 4.29
N LYS A 24 2.28 6.19 4.76
CA LYS A 24 2.28 7.56 4.22
C LYS A 24 3.64 7.88 3.62
N ILE A 25 3.63 8.46 2.42
CA ILE A 25 4.83 8.79 1.68
C ILE A 25 4.68 10.16 1.01
N LYS A 26 5.81 10.83 0.79
CA LYS A 26 5.88 12.06 0.01
C LYS A 26 6.39 11.75 -1.38
N ALA A 27 5.69 12.21 -2.42
CA ALA A 27 6.05 11.98 -3.82
C ALA A 27 5.55 13.13 -4.70
N ARG A 28 6.07 13.23 -5.91
CA ARG A 28 5.69 14.26 -6.89
C ARG A 28 4.31 13.98 -7.47
N ASN A 29 4.03 12.70 -7.73
CA ASN A 29 2.78 12.25 -8.31
C ASN A 29 2.32 10.92 -7.68
N SER A 30 1.11 10.49 -8.03
CA SER A 30 0.52 9.27 -7.47
C SER A 30 1.22 8.00 -7.94
N LEU A 31 1.79 7.97 -9.15
CA LEU A 31 2.49 6.80 -9.69
C LEU A 31 3.83 6.59 -8.96
N GLU A 32 4.60 7.66 -8.74
CA GLU A 32 5.82 7.62 -7.94
C GLU A 32 5.53 7.13 -6.52
N ALA A 33 4.49 7.67 -5.89
CA ALA A 33 4.04 7.22 -4.57
C ALA A 33 3.66 5.73 -4.57
N ALA A 34 2.97 5.28 -5.62
CA ALA A 34 2.56 3.89 -5.77
C ALA A 34 3.78 2.96 -5.90
N ASN A 35 4.77 3.32 -6.70
CA ASN A 35 6.01 2.56 -6.86
C ASN A 35 6.75 2.42 -5.53
N MET A 36 6.95 3.53 -4.82
CA MET A 36 7.65 3.52 -3.54
C MET A 36 6.90 2.72 -2.47
N LEU A 37 5.58 2.86 -2.40
CA LEU A 37 4.74 2.11 -1.46
C LEU A 37 4.76 0.62 -1.77
N TYR A 38 4.64 0.24 -3.05
CA TYR A 38 4.66 -1.16 -3.43
C TYR A 38 6.03 -1.80 -3.19
N LYS A 39 7.11 -1.11 -3.53
CA LYS A 39 8.47 -1.58 -3.24
C LYS A 39 8.63 -1.93 -1.75
N SER A 40 8.29 -0.99 -0.88
CA SER A 40 8.37 -1.21 0.57
C SER A 40 7.41 -2.32 1.06
N LEU A 41 6.21 -2.39 0.49
CA LEU A 41 5.21 -3.40 0.86
C LEU A 41 5.64 -4.80 0.44
N SER A 42 6.17 -4.95 -0.77
CA SER A 42 6.58 -6.23 -1.34
C SER A 42 7.78 -6.87 -0.62
N GLU A 43 8.57 -6.10 0.12
CA GLU A 43 9.65 -6.61 0.98
C GLU A 43 9.12 -7.51 2.12
N HIS A 44 7.85 -7.36 2.47
CA HIS A 44 7.19 -8.20 3.48
C HIS A 44 6.59 -9.50 2.91
N PHE A 45 6.54 -9.65 1.58
CA PHE A 45 5.91 -10.81 0.94
C PHE A 45 6.86 -12.00 0.87
N THR A 46 6.32 -13.20 1.05
CA THR A 46 7.05 -14.47 0.83
C THR A 46 6.74 -15.10 -0.51
N ASN A 47 5.71 -14.61 -1.21
CA ASN A 47 5.35 -15.01 -2.57
C ASN A 47 5.43 -13.83 -3.52
N SER A 48 5.31 -14.12 -4.82
CA SER A 48 5.24 -13.14 -5.88
C SER A 48 3.87 -13.22 -6.54
N PRO A 49 2.88 -12.45 -6.06
CA PRO A 49 1.56 -12.46 -6.68
C PRO A 49 1.67 -11.94 -8.12
N PRO A 50 1.21 -12.70 -9.14
CA PRO A 50 1.35 -12.31 -10.54
C PRO A 50 0.66 -10.99 -10.86
N GLN A 51 -0.39 -10.69 -10.11
CA GLN A 51 -1.11 -9.42 -10.17
C GLN A 51 -1.54 -9.00 -8.76
N PHE A 52 -1.34 -7.74 -8.45
CA PHE A 52 -1.82 -7.15 -7.20
C PHE A 52 -2.41 -5.77 -7.47
N PHE A 53 -3.50 -5.46 -6.81
CA PHE A 53 -4.18 -4.18 -6.95
C PHE A 53 -4.17 -3.44 -5.62
N PHE A 54 -3.95 -2.13 -5.67
CA PHE A 54 -3.96 -1.32 -4.46
C PHE A 54 -4.40 0.10 -4.74
N THR A 55 -4.77 0.81 -3.67
CA THR A 55 -5.29 2.17 -3.76
C THR A 55 -4.49 3.09 -2.87
N VAL A 56 -4.08 4.21 -3.42
CA VAL A 56 -3.50 5.32 -2.66
C VAL A 56 -4.44 6.52 -2.69
N GLN A 57 -4.38 7.32 -1.64
CA GLN A 57 -5.13 8.56 -1.52
C GLN A 57 -4.19 9.74 -1.41
N LYS A 58 -4.41 10.77 -2.20
CA LYS A 58 -3.66 12.03 -2.10
C LYS A 58 -4.06 12.78 -0.83
N GLY A 59 -3.08 13.33 -0.13
CA GLY A 59 -3.29 14.07 1.12
C GLY A 59 -3.11 13.20 2.37
N SER A 60 -2.78 13.84 3.48
CA SER A 60 -2.58 13.19 4.78
C SER A 60 -3.85 13.11 5.63
N SER A 61 -4.87 13.87 5.27
CA SER A 61 -6.13 14.00 6.01
C SER A 61 -7.24 13.03 5.58
N GLY A 62 -7.00 12.23 4.53
CA GLY A 62 -8.00 11.29 4.02
C GLY A 62 -9.11 11.93 3.18
N THR A 63 -8.93 13.16 2.69
CA THR A 63 -9.95 13.91 1.93
C THR A 63 -9.62 14.04 0.43
N GLY A 64 -8.42 13.65 0.01
CA GLY A 64 -7.99 13.77 -1.39
C GLY A 64 -8.54 12.66 -2.29
N PRO A 65 -8.34 12.79 -3.62
CA PRO A 65 -8.77 11.80 -4.59
C PRO A 65 -8.04 10.46 -4.39
N TYR A 66 -8.75 9.37 -4.73
CA TYR A 66 -8.19 8.03 -4.80
C TYR A 66 -7.54 7.79 -6.16
N ALA A 67 -6.43 7.06 -6.16
CA ALA A 67 -5.78 6.56 -7.35
C ALA A 67 -5.55 5.05 -7.18
N HIS A 68 -6.03 4.27 -8.14
CA HIS A 68 -5.93 2.83 -8.15
C HIS A 68 -4.79 2.39 -9.05
N PHE A 69 -4.08 1.35 -8.64
CA PHE A 69 -2.94 0.82 -9.35
C PHE A 69 -3.01 -0.69 -9.46
N LYS A 70 -2.54 -1.18 -10.59
CA LYS A 70 -2.29 -2.59 -10.86
C LYS A 70 -0.79 -2.80 -10.86
N VAL A 71 -0.33 -3.79 -10.12
CA VAL A 71 1.03 -4.30 -10.18
C VAL A 71 1.04 -5.62 -10.92
N SER A 72 2.04 -5.81 -11.75
CA SER A 72 2.34 -7.09 -12.38
C SER A 72 3.75 -7.49 -11.98
N GLU A 73 3.91 -8.66 -11.38
CA GLU A 73 5.20 -9.24 -11.01
C GLU A 73 5.58 -10.36 -11.97
N LYS A 74 6.85 -10.47 -12.24
CA LYS A 74 7.46 -11.58 -12.98
C LYS A 74 8.70 -12.05 -12.23
N VAL A 75 8.71 -13.31 -11.87
CA VAL A 75 9.85 -13.96 -11.22
C VAL A 75 10.86 -14.37 -12.29
N ASP A 76 12.12 -14.03 -12.04
CA ASP A 76 13.26 -14.41 -12.89
C ASP A 76 14.39 -14.89 -11.96
N GLY A 77 14.43 -16.21 -11.73
CA GLY A 77 15.31 -16.81 -10.74
C GLY A 77 15.00 -16.31 -9.31
N GLU A 78 15.99 -15.68 -8.68
CA GLU A 78 15.84 -15.07 -7.35
C GLU A 78 15.36 -13.61 -7.39
N GLU A 79 15.31 -13.03 -8.58
CA GLU A 79 14.84 -11.66 -8.77
C GLU A 79 13.35 -11.61 -9.10
N VAL A 80 12.66 -10.64 -8.54
CA VAL A 80 11.27 -10.33 -8.89
C VAL A 80 11.24 -8.96 -9.56
N ASN A 81 10.89 -8.96 -10.81
CA ASN A 81 10.66 -7.75 -11.57
C ASN A 81 9.20 -7.34 -11.43
N PHE A 82 8.92 -6.08 -11.15
CA PHE A 82 7.55 -5.61 -11.08
C PHE A 82 7.34 -4.29 -11.82
N SER A 83 6.13 -4.11 -12.31
CA SER A 83 5.69 -2.86 -12.93
C SER A 83 4.38 -2.40 -12.30
N VAL A 84 4.28 -1.09 -12.02
CA VAL A 84 3.09 -0.47 -11.47
C VAL A 84 2.44 0.38 -12.54
N LYS A 85 1.16 0.13 -12.83
CA LYS A 85 0.40 0.89 -13.83
C LYS A 85 -0.87 1.46 -13.20
N PRO A 86 -1.31 2.66 -13.60
CA PRO A 86 -2.63 3.15 -13.21
C PRO A 86 -3.72 2.17 -13.64
N HIS A 87 -4.68 1.95 -12.77
CA HIS A 87 -5.85 1.12 -13.03
C HIS A 87 -7.10 1.98 -12.95
N ASN A 88 -7.84 2.06 -14.05
CA ASN A 88 -9.13 2.75 -14.05
C ASN A 88 -10.17 1.78 -13.48
N VAL A 89 -10.70 2.14 -12.35
CA VAL A 89 -11.92 1.53 -11.84
C VAL A 89 -13.06 2.32 -12.47
N ASP A 90 -13.97 1.64 -13.16
CA ASP A 90 -15.17 2.30 -13.68
C ASP A 90 -15.80 3.06 -12.53
N ASN A 91 -16.00 4.37 -12.74
CA ASN A 91 -16.37 5.35 -11.73
C ASN A 91 -17.75 5.05 -11.14
N ASN A 92 -17.81 3.98 -10.42
CA ASN A 92 -18.94 3.64 -9.62
C ASN A 92 -18.80 4.41 -8.30
N GLU A 93 -19.29 5.64 -8.24
CA GLU A 93 -19.31 6.45 -7.02
C GLU A 93 -19.84 5.63 -5.83
N THR A 94 -20.76 4.71 -6.12
CA THR A 94 -21.29 3.74 -5.17
C THR A 94 -20.22 2.80 -4.63
N ALA A 95 -19.32 2.29 -5.47
CA ALA A 95 -18.24 1.39 -5.03
C ALA A 95 -17.25 2.11 -4.10
N ILE A 96 -16.90 3.34 -4.44
CA ILE A 96 -16.00 4.17 -3.60
C ILE A 96 -16.68 4.54 -2.29
N THR A 97 -17.98 4.88 -2.31
CA THR A 97 -18.74 5.20 -1.10
C THR A 97 -18.85 3.98 -0.18
N ASN A 98 -19.14 2.82 -0.74
CA ASN A 98 -19.18 1.56 0.01
C ASN A 98 -17.80 1.21 0.60
N PHE A 99 -16.74 1.39 -0.18
CA PHE A 99 -15.37 1.18 0.29
C PHE A 99 -15.03 2.10 1.47
N LYS A 100 -15.37 3.40 1.38
CA LYS A 100 -15.18 4.34 2.50
C LYS A 100 -15.93 3.89 3.75
N GLY A 101 -17.19 3.51 3.61
CA GLY A 101 -18.01 3.03 4.72
C GLY A 101 -17.41 1.79 5.38
N LYS A 102 -16.98 0.81 4.59
CA LYS A 102 -16.30 -0.38 5.09
C LYS A 102 -14.97 -0.02 5.78
N LEU A 103 -14.16 0.84 5.19
CA LEU A 103 -12.89 1.26 5.78
C LEU A 103 -13.08 1.90 7.15
N GLU A 104 -14.07 2.75 7.33
CA GLU A 104 -14.38 3.37 8.63
C GLU A 104 -14.86 2.33 9.65
N GLN A 105 -15.68 1.36 9.24
CA GLN A 105 -16.10 0.25 10.09
C GLN A 105 -14.90 -0.58 10.56
N PHE A 106 -13.96 -0.88 9.65
CA PHE A 106 -12.74 -1.61 9.99
C PHE A 106 -11.84 -0.86 10.95
N LYS A 107 -11.67 0.43 10.73
CA LYS A 107 -10.89 1.27 11.65
C LYS A 107 -11.52 1.28 13.05
N ALA A 108 -12.85 1.44 13.14
CA ALA A 108 -13.56 1.41 14.41
C ALA A 108 -13.42 0.05 15.12
N LYS A 109 -13.57 -1.05 14.37
CA LYS A 109 -13.38 -2.41 14.87
C LYS A 109 -11.93 -2.64 15.36
N PHE A 110 -10.95 -2.19 14.62
CA PHE A 110 -9.54 -2.29 14.99
C PHE A 110 -9.24 -1.51 16.28
N ASP A 111 -9.77 -0.31 16.44
CA ASP A 111 -9.61 0.51 17.63
C ASP A 111 -10.27 -0.16 18.87
N GLN A 112 -11.39 -0.88 18.67
CA GLN A 112 -12.07 -1.66 19.72
C GLN A 112 -11.26 -2.91 20.14
N LEU A 113 -10.57 -3.56 19.21
CA LEU A 113 -9.73 -4.74 19.49
C LEU A 113 -8.43 -4.41 20.23
N GLY A 114 -8.27 -3.18 20.72
CA GLY A 114 -7.14 -2.78 21.54
C GLY A 114 -5.94 -2.26 20.73
N GLY A 115 -6.14 -1.93 19.48
CA GLY A 115 -5.17 -1.22 18.64
C GLY A 115 -4.92 0.23 19.11
N LYS A 116 -4.99 0.48 20.40
CA LYS A 116 -4.69 1.79 21.00
C LYS A 116 -3.31 2.21 20.53
N LYS A 117 -3.28 3.26 19.73
CA LYS A 117 -2.05 4.03 19.48
C LYS A 117 -1.41 4.29 20.84
N SER A 118 -0.32 3.61 21.13
CA SER A 118 0.56 4.03 22.21
C SER A 118 0.87 5.50 21.91
N LYS A 119 0.42 6.38 22.79
CA LYS A 119 0.81 7.79 22.74
C LYS A 119 2.32 7.79 22.94
N SER A 120 3.07 7.74 21.84
CA SER A 120 4.50 7.90 21.89
C SER A 120 4.75 9.28 22.48
N LYS A 121 5.29 9.28 23.70
CA LYS A 121 5.90 10.46 24.28
C LYS A 121 6.83 11.04 23.24
N LYS A 122 6.63 12.32 22.91
CA LYS A 122 7.54 13.11 22.07
C LYS A 122 8.98 12.90 22.55
N SER A 123 9.71 12.00 21.96
CA SER A 123 11.17 11.99 22.07
C SER A 123 11.72 12.93 21.01
N LYS A 124 12.62 13.78 21.47
CA LYS A 124 13.27 14.84 20.74
C LYS A 124 13.97 14.33 19.49
N LYS A 125 13.70 15.04 18.39
CA LYS A 125 14.46 15.26 17.16
C LYS A 125 15.86 14.60 17.14
N ALA A 126 15.97 13.51 16.42
CA ALA A 126 17.23 13.14 15.80
C ALA A 126 17.12 13.50 14.31
N LYS A 127 18.05 14.35 13.85
CA LYS A 127 18.24 14.70 12.44
C LYS A 127 18.67 13.43 11.71
N SER A 128 17.84 12.88 10.84
CA SER A 128 18.31 11.96 9.82
C SER A 128 18.59 12.75 8.55
N SER A 129 19.81 12.61 8.06
CA SER A 129 20.30 13.17 6.82
C SER A 129 19.47 12.67 5.65
N ASP A 130 18.85 13.60 4.93
CA ASP A 130 18.25 13.37 3.63
C ASP A 130 19.35 12.98 2.63
N SER A 131 19.33 11.74 2.20
CA SER A 131 20.04 11.33 1.00
C SER A 131 19.09 11.54 -0.18
N ASP A 132 19.24 12.68 -0.81
CA ASP A 132 18.50 13.08 -2.00
C ASP A 132 19.06 12.32 -3.20
N SER A 133 18.45 11.20 -3.56
CA SER A 133 18.72 10.56 -4.85
C SER A 133 17.65 11.01 -5.84
N ASP A 134 18.04 11.94 -6.70
CA ASP A 134 17.29 12.36 -7.88
C ASP A 134 17.16 11.18 -8.87
N LEU A 135 16.06 10.45 -8.77
CA LEU A 135 15.66 9.46 -9.77
C LEU A 135 14.54 10.05 -10.61
N ASP A 136 14.90 10.38 -11.84
CA ASP A 136 13.99 10.77 -12.91
C ASP A 136 13.29 9.49 -13.42
N VAL A 137 12.10 9.20 -12.87
CA VAL A 137 11.36 7.95 -13.16
C VAL A 137 10.54 8.15 -14.42
N SER A 138 11.00 7.59 -15.53
CA SER A 138 10.19 7.43 -16.74
C SER A 138 9.11 6.37 -16.50
N SER A 139 7.95 6.51 -17.13
CA SER A 139 6.73 5.74 -16.88
C SER A 139 6.80 4.24 -17.18
N ASP A 140 7.92 3.74 -17.67
CA ASP A 140 8.13 2.35 -18.07
C ASP A 140 9.25 1.64 -17.28
N GLU A 141 9.71 2.20 -16.15
CA GLU A 141 10.76 1.56 -15.37
C GLU A 141 10.29 0.27 -14.71
N LEU A 142 11.05 -0.78 -14.95
CA LEU A 142 10.88 -2.08 -14.33
C LEU A 142 11.62 -2.07 -12.99
N TYR A 143 10.87 -2.18 -11.90
CA TYR A 143 11.46 -2.23 -10.56
C TYR A 143 11.86 -3.66 -10.22
N LYS A 144 13.02 -3.79 -9.56
CA LYS A 144 13.55 -5.07 -9.12
C LYS A 144 13.55 -5.15 -7.59
N ARG A 145 13.18 -6.31 -7.07
CA ARG A 145 13.45 -6.68 -5.69
C ARG A 145 14.13 -8.05 -5.66
N VAL A 146 15.04 -8.23 -4.74
CA VAL A 146 15.58 -9.55 -4.44
C VAL A 146 14.64 -10.21 -3.44
N GLN A 147 14.26 -11.45 -3.70
CA GLN A 147 13.46 -12.23 -2.76
C GLN A 147 14.35 -12.56 -1.56
N SER A 148 14.30 -11.70 -0.55
CA SER A 148 15.17 -11.82 0.62
C SER A 148 14.47 -12.66 1.68
N TYR A 149 15.17 -13.67 2.19
CA TYR A 149 14.73 -14.43 3.37
C TYR A 149 15.07 -13.71 4.69
N VAL A 150 15.56 -12.47 4.62
CA VAL A 150 15.90 -11.70 5.80
C VAL A 150 14.63 -11.06 6.38
N PRO A 151 14.37 -11.25 7.67
CA PRO A 151 13.20 -10.67 8.32
C PRO A 151 13.21 -9.15 8.26
N VAL A 152 12.09 -8.59 7.81
CA VAL A 152 11.89 -7.15 7.80
C VAL A 152 11.62 -6.68 9.24
N THR A 153 12.30 -5.63 9.66
CA THR A 153 12.25 -5.14 11.04
C THR A 153 10.96 -4.41 11.42
N GLN A 154 10.08 -4.15 10.43
CA GLN A 154 8.83 -3.42 10.65
C GLN A 154 7.61 -4.35 10.51
N PRO A 155 7.09 -4.91 11.60
CA PRO A 155 6.00 -5.86 11.52
C PRO A 155 4.69 -5.21 11.08
N ILE A 156 3.96 -5.95 10.24
CA ILE A 156 2.56 -5.69 9.91
C ILE A 156 1.73 -6.56 10.88
N TYR A 157 0.94 -5.93 11.74
CA TYR A 157 0.13 -6.65 12.71
C TYR A 157 -1.27 -6.97 12.20
N TYR A 158 -1.80 -6.15 11.28
CA TYR A 158 -3.14 -6.26 10.75
C TYR A 158 -3.16 -5.84 9.28
N TRP A 159 -3.86 -6.65 8.46
CA TRP A 159 -4.03 -6.44 7.04
C TRP A 159 -5.50 -6.63 6.68
N TRP A 160 -6.13 -5.60 6.11
CA TRP A 160 -7.46 -5.68 5.54
C TRP A 160 -7.43 -5.26 4.07
N TYR A 161 -8.09 -6.05 3.22
CA TYR A 161 -8.12 -5.85 1.79
C TYR A 161 -9.54 -6.02 1.24
N ASP A 162 -10.01 -5.07 0.43
CA ASP A 162 -11.29 -5.13 -0.27
C ASP A 162 -11.04 -5.26 -1.79
N PRO A 163 -11.12 -6.46 -2.37
CA PRO A 163 -10.90 -6.68 -3.79
C PRO A 163 -12.05 -6.16 -4.67
N TYR A 164 -13.25 -5.98 -4.11
CA TYR A 164 -14.42 -5.51 -4.86
C TYR A 164 -14.27 -4.11 -5.44
N VAL A 165 -13.39 -3.31 -4.87
CA VAL A 165 -13.06 -1.98 -5.39
C VAL A 165 -12.59 -2.03 -6.84
N TYR A 166 -12.00 -3.16 -7.26
CA TYR A 166 -11.34 -3.28 -8.57
C TYR A 166 -12.11 -4.12 -9.59
N ASN A 167 -13.31 -4.61 -9.25
CA ASN A 167 -14.13 -5.50 -10.10
C ASN A 167 -13.35 -6.72 -10.64
N LEU A 168 -12.61 -7.40 -9.75
CA LEU A 168 -11.75 -8.51 -10.13
C LEU A 168 -12.51 -9.82 -10.22
N ASN A 169 -12.22 -10.63 -11.26
CA ASN A 169 -12.70 -12.01 -11.39
C ASN A 169 -11.94 -12.98 -10.49
N SER A 170 -10.71 -12.62 -10.10
CA SER A 170 -9.85 -13.42 -9.22
C SER A 170 -8.95 -12.51 -8.41
N VAL A 171 -8.56 -12.97 -7.22
CA VAL A 171 -7.72 -12.22 -6.30
C VAL A 171 -6.48 -13.02 -5.98
N PHE A 172 -5.31 -12.43 -6.19
CA PHE A 172 -4.04 -12.97 -5.76
C PHE A 172 -3.64 -12.26 -4.48
N LEU A 173 -3.41 -13.04 -3.41
CA LEU A 173 -3.05 -12.50 -2.12
C LEU A 173 -1.56 -12.71 -1.84
N PRO A 174 -0.90 -11.74 -1.21
CA PRO A 174 0.42 -11.93 -0.69
C PRO A 174 0.41 -12.89 0.51
N THR A 175 1.49 -13.64 0.69
CA THR A 175 1.78 -14.37 1.92
C THR A 175 2.96 -13.71 2.62
N PHE A 176 3.04 -13.89 3.95
CA PHE A 176 4.02 -13.23 4.81
C PHE A 176 4.86 -14.25 5.58
N TYR A 177 6.03 -13.86 6.06
CA TYR A 177 6.85 -14.70 6.93
C TYR A 177 6.09 -15.07 8.21
N ASN A 178 6.23 -16.33 8.65
CA ASN A 178 5.45 -16.90 9.77
C ASN A 178 5.51 -16.08 11.06
N TYR A 179 6.64 -15.46 11.38
CA TYR A 179 6.79 -14.60 12.56
C TYR A 179 6.29 -13.16 12.35
N LEU A 180 5.88 -12.83 11.13
CA LEU A 180 5.26 -11.55 10.75
C LEU A 180 3.82 -11.74 10.25
N ASN A 181 3.22 -12.90 10.48
CA ASN A 181 1.88 -13.21 9.99
C ASN A 181 0.88 -12.17 10.52
N PRO A 182 0.42 -11.24 9.69
CA PRO A 182 -0.61 -10.30 10.11
C PRO A 182 -1.95 -11.02 10.22
N LEU A 183 -2.84 -10.49 11.05
CA LEU A 183 -4.24 -10.87 10.95
C LEU A 183 -4.76 -10.38 9.59
N MET A 184 -5.10 -11.31 8.70
CA MET A 184 -5.60 -11.00 7.36
C MET A 184 -7.12 -11.04 7.36
N GLU A 185 -7.73 -9.98 6.88
CA GLU A 185 -9.17 -9.89 6.67
C GLU A 185 -9.47 -9.49 5.22
N LEU A 186 -10.26 -10.31 4.54
CA LEU A 186 -10.77 -10.07 3.21
C LEU A 186 -12.25 -9.73 3.27
N SER A 187 -12.62 -8.64 2.62
CA SER A 187 -14.03 -8.35 2.37
C SER A 187 -14.57 -9.25 1.26
N LEU A 188 -15.07 -10.44 1.62
CA LEU A 188 -15.76 -11.31 0.70
C LEU A 188 -17.27 -11.17 0.92
N VAL A 189 -18.00 -10.67 -0.07
CA VAL A 189 -19.45 -10.70 -0.09
C VAL A 189 -19.87 -11.88 -0.97
N ILE A 190 -20.40 -12.93 -0.36
CA ILE A 190 -21.05 -14.02 -1.09
C ILE A 190 -22.42 -13.50 -1.51
N THR A 191 -22.60 -13.15 -2.77
CA THR A 191 -23.93 -12.92 -3.32
C THR A 191 -24.53 -14.29 -3.64
N PRO A 192 -25.60 -14.72 -2.97
CA PRO A 192 -26.31 -15.92 -3.38
C PRO A 192 -26.85 -15.68 -4.81
N LYS A 193 -26.66 -16.65 -5.69
CA LYS A 193 -27.28 -16.68 -7.02
C LYS A 193 -28.77 -16.89 -6.91
#